data_cf6786fba33130888fb1c9f286ff2e4a
#
_entry.id   cf6786fba33130888fb1c9f286ff2e4a
#
_cell.length_a   1.000
_cell.length_b   1.000
_cell.length_c   1.000
_cell.angle_alpha   90.00
_cell.angle_beta   90.00
_cell.angle_gamma   90.00
#
_symmetry.space_group_name_H-M   'P 1'
#
loop_
_entity.id
_entity.type
_entity.pdbx_description
1 polymer ?
#
loop_
_entity_poly.entity_id
_entity_poly.type
_entity_poly.pdbx_seq_one_letter_code
_entity_poly.pdbx_strand_id
1 'polypeptide(L)'
;DRTFEKKIDWSIAPGPNYSSDVGFGLGFLVAGLYRLDRTDSVTAPSNISIYGNITTQKFLLLRFSGDNIFQYNKRRLSYSGAFVYFPGAFYGVGHKAGKEGYAQDLTTTMGIFRISYCTSLVGRFYIGVSGGIDYTGAKYKSSGMGEYFTAIDNHEKEKPGGQIGELYDLYKDNKRYDPEKQDPFSNFIAATGDKPNAFNTNLGIFAQYDTRDVTFNASKGIFIKAEAKWYPQWLGNTRRNFGRFTLTFDFYQKLWKGAIFAYDLYADCTAGTPSWHMYAKLGGMERMRGYYEGRYRDKKLVETQIELRQKIYRRHGIVGWIGGGQVWGTEKFRWGNTLCSFGCGYRFEFKNRM
;
A
#
# COMPACT_ATOMS: atom_id res chain seq x y z
N ASP A 1 -2.82 26.63 25.42
CA ASP A 1 -4.22 26.20 25.62
C ASP A 1 -5.01 26.53 24.37
N ARG A 2 -5.30 25.50 23.56
CA ARG A 2 -6.27 25.64 22.48
C ARG A 2 -7.62 25.21 23.03
N THR A 3 -8.35 26.12 23.57
CA THR A 3 -9.80 25.99 23.75
C THR A 3 -10.39 25.85 22.34
N PHE A 4 -10.97 24.69 22.05
CA PHE A 4 -11.72 24.47 20.81
C PHE A 4 -13.03 25.26 20.94
N GLU A 5 -13.04 26.53 20.53
CA GLU A 5 -14.21 27.38 20.49
C GLU A 5 -15.26 26.84 19.50
N LYS A 6 -14.80 26.24 18.42
CA LYS A 6 -15.65 25.60 17.39
C LYS A 6 -15.88 24.12 17.70
N LYS A 7 -17.05 23.61 17.32
CA LYS A 7 -17.36 22.16 17.42
C LYS A 7 -16.33 21.30 16.68
N ILE A 8 -15.90 21.75 15.49
CA ILE A 8 -14.89 21.09 14.65
C ILE A 8 -14.03 22.22 14.05
N ASP A 9 -12.71 22.08 14.18
CA ASP A 9 -11.74 22.98 13.52
C ASP A 9 -11.39 22.39 12.15
N TRP A 10 -12.01 22.92 11.10
CA TRP A 10 -11.82 22.47 9.73
C TRP A 10 -10.58 23.09 9.08
N SER A 11 -9.90 22.29 8.27
CA SER A 11 -8.80 22.70 7.40
C SER A 11 -9.03 22.13 6.02
N ILE A 12 -8.87 22.96 4.99
CA ILE A 12 -9.01 22.57 3.60
C ILE A 12 -7.70 22.89 2.90
N ALA A 13 -7.13 21.93 2.21
CA ALA A 13 -5.88 22.07 1.46
C ALA A 13 -6.05 21.46 0.06
N PRO A 14 -6.31 22.26 -0.97
CA PRO A 14 -6.18 21.81 -2.35
C PRO A 14 -4.70 21.76 -2.73
N GLY A 15 -4.34 20.87 -3.65
CA GLY A 15 -2.97 20.80 -4.11
C GLY A 15 -2.81 20.07 -5.44
N PRO A 16 -2.07 20.64 -6.39
CA PRO A 16 -1.59 19.89 -7.54
C PRO A 16 -0.57 18.85 -7.08
N ASN A 17 -0.52 17.73 -7.78
CA ASN A 17 0.48 16.70 -7.54
C ASN A 17 0.93 16.10 -8.87
N TYR A 18 2.09 15.47 -8.86
CA TYR A 18 2.63 14.73 -9.98
C TYR A 18 3.30 13.45 -9.50
N SER A 19 3.07 12.38 -10.20
CA SER A 19 3.79 11.11 -10.04
C SER A 19 4.00 10.49 -11.41
N SER A 20 5.15 9.85 -11.62
CA SER A 20 5.45 9.12 -12.85
C SER A 20 4.40 8.03 -13.14
N ASP A 21 3.79 7.48 -12.11
CA ASP A 21 2.89 6.33 -12.22
C ASP A 21 1.46 6.72 -12.62
N VAL A 22 1.04 7.95 -12.25
CA VAL A 22 -0.35 8.40 -12.46
C VAL A 22 -0.47 9.76 -13.16
N GLY A 23 0.66 10.39 -13.48
CA GLY A 23 0.73 11.66 -14.19
C GLY A 23 0.44 12.86 -13.30
N PHE A 24 -0.02 13.95 -13.94
CA PHE A 24 -0.37 15.18 -13.25
C PHE A 24 -1.77 15.06 -12.63
N GLY A 25 -1.93 15.50 -11.39
CA GLY A 25 -3.17 15.37 -10.63
C GLY A 25 -3.57 16.62 -9.89
N LEU A 26 -4.85 16.68 -9.56
CA LEU A 26 -5.43 17.66 -8.64
C LEU A 26 -6.03 16.92 -7.46
N GLY A 27 -5.53 17.22 -6.28
CA GLY A 27 -5.99 16.64 -5.03
C GLY A 27 -6.63 17.69 -4.12
N PHE A 28 -7.43 17.21 -3.17
CA PHE A 28 -7.92 18.01 -2.06
C PHE A 28 -7.88 17.20 -0.76
N LEU A 29 -7.62 17.88 0.33
CA LEU A 29 -7.73 17.35 1.68
C LEU A 29 -8.67 18.24 2.49
N VAL A 30 -9.69 17.63 3.08
CA VAL A 30 -10.53 18.27 4.10
C VAL A 30 -10.29 17.53 5.40
N ALA A 31 -9.82 18.21 6.43
CA ALA A 31 -9.54 17.61 7.72
C ALA A 31 -10.23 18.42 8.84
N GLY A 32 -10.84 17.72 9.78
CA GLY A 32 -11.49 18.29 10.96
C GLY A 32 -10.86 17.75 12.24
N LEU A 33 -10.54 18.64 13.16
CA LEU A 33 -10.14 18.31 14.53
C LEU A 33 -11.27 18.64 15.48
N TYR A 34 -11.59 17.73 16.39
CA TYR A 34 -12.66 17.92 17.37
C TYR A 34 -12.36 17.19 18.67
N ARG A 35 -13.05 17.59 19.73
CA ARG A 35 -13.05 16.88 21.00
C ARG A 35 -14.42 16.29 21.26
N LEU A 36 -14.48 15.03 21.64
CA LEU A 36 -15.72 14.34 22.00
C LEU A 36 -16.29 14.90 23.30
N ASP A 37 -15.42 15.18 24.28
CA ASP A 37 -15.75 15.93 25.49
C ASP A 37 -14.95 17.24 25.47
N ARG A 38 -15.66 18.37 25.48
CA ARG A 38 -15.06 19.71 25.43
C ARG A 38 -14.46 20.13 26.76
N THR A 39 -14.90 19.53 27.85
CA THR A 39 -14.39 19.80 29.19
C THR A 39 -13.07 19.09 29.44
N ASP A 40 -12.76 18.05 28.68
CA ASP A 40 -11.53 17.29 28.78
C ASP A 40 -10.38 18.00 28.03
N SER A 41 -9.50 18.64 28.76
CA SER A 41 -8.29 19.30 28.23
C SER A 41 -7.11 18.36 28.05
N VAL A 42 -7.15 17.13 28.57
CA VAL A 42 -6.06 16.16 28.61
C VAL A 42 -6.08 15.23 27.41
N THR A 43 -7.27 14.81 26.96
CA THR A 43 -7.43 13.92 25.81
C THR A 43 -7.00 14.64 24.51
N ALA A 44 -6.19 13.98 23.71
CA ALA A 44 -5.81 14.49 22.39
C ALA A 44 -7.05 14.67 21.50
N PRO A 45 -7.06 15.68 20.61
CA PRO A 45 -8.18 15.86 19.70
C PRO A 45 -8.39 14.65 18.79
N SER A 46 -9.64 14.27 18.63
CA SER A 46 -10.10 13.35 17.59
C SER A 46 -10.02 14.02 16.23
N ASN A 47 -9.91 13.24 15.18
CA ASN A 47 -9.83 13.77 13.82
C ASN A 47 -10.73 13.01 12.85
N ILE A 48 -11.10 13.70 11.78
CA ILE A 48 -11.73 13.12 10.60
C ILE A 48 -11.13 13.78 9.37
N SER A 49 -10.90 13.02 8.32
CA SER A 49 -10.39 13.56 7.08
C SER A 49 -11.00 12.89 5.85
N ILE A 50 -11.13 13.68 4.78
CA ILE A 50 -11.51 13.22 3.45
C ILE A 50 -10.41 13.70 2.51
N TYR A 51 -9.87 12.79 1.72
CA TYR A 51 -8.88 13.06 0.70
C TYR A 51 -9.40 12.58 -0.66
N GLY A 52 -9.33 13.43 -1.66
CA GLY A 52 -9.64 13.09 -3.05
C GLY A 52 -8.49 13.45 -3.97
N ASN A 53 -8.29 12.67 -5.02
CA ASN A 53 -7.30 12.93 -6.05
C ASN A 53 -7.78 12.38 -7.39
N ILE A 54 -7.63 13.18 -8.45
CA ILE A 54 -7.87 12.77 -9.83
C ILE A 54 -6.69 13.19 -10.69
N THR A 55 -6.30 12.34 -11.65
CA THR A 55 -5.12 12.60 -12.47
C THR A 55 -5.37 12.47 -13.97
N THR A 56 -4.43 12.98 -14.76
CA THR A 56 -4.47 12.93 -16.23
C THR A 56 -4.46 11.51 -16.79
N GLN A 57 -3.87 10.55 -16.08
CA GLN A 57 -3.88 9.14 -16.47
C GLN A 57 -5.11 8.37 -15.93
N LYS A 58 -6.19 9.10 -15.60
CA LYS A 58 -7.46 8.52 -15.12
C LYS A 58 -7.36 7.80 -13.75
N PHE A 59 -6.33 8.06 -12.97
CA PHE A 59 -6.31 7.62 -11.58
C PHE A 59 -7.33 8.42 -10.78
N LEU A 60 -8.15 7.74 -9.97
CA LEU A 60 -9.08 8.34 -9.03
C LEU A 60 -8.89 7.70 -7.66
N LEU A 61 -8.72 8.52 -6.64
CA LEU A 61 -8.70 8.12 -5.25
C LEU A 61 -9.67 8.97 -4.45
N LEU A 62 -10.57 8.34 -3.73
CA LEU A 62 -11.36 8.97 -2.67
C LEU A 62 -11.11 8.17 -1.38
N ARG A 63 -10.63 8.84 -0.35
CA ARG A 63 -10.32 8.23 0.95
C ARG A 63 -10.96 9.05 2.06
N PHE A 64 -11.54 8.38 3.02
CA PHE A 64 -11.92 8.97 4.30
C PHE A 64 -11.23 8.23 5.44
N SER A 65 -10.93 8.92 6.52
CA SER A 65 -10.39 8.32 7.73
C SER A 65 -10.76 9.14 8.97
N GLY A 66 -10.78 8.50 10.11
CA GLY A 66 -11.00 9.17 11.36
C GLY A 66 -10.44 8.38 12.55
N ASP A 67 -10.02 9.14 13.55
CA ASP A 67 -9.58 8.64 14.85
C ASP A 67 -10.38 9.30 15.96
N ASN A 68 -11.15 8.52 16.70
CA ASN A 68 -11.84 8.97 17.91
C ASN A 68 -11.04 8.53 19.13
N ILE A 69 -10.63 9.50 19.94
CA ILE A 69 -9.81 9.30 21.13
C ILE A 69 -10.65 9.59 22.37
N PHE A 70 -10.67 8.64 23.31
CA PHE A 70 -11.52 8.67 24.49
C PHE A 70 -10.71 8.51 25.77
N GLN A 71 -11.33 8.93 26.88
CA GLN A 71 -10.91 8.62 28.24
C GLN A 71 -9.41 8.86 28.49
N TYR A 72 -9.00 10.12 28.38
CA TYR A 72 -7.61 10.52 28.65
C TYR A 72 -6.58 9.76 27.81
N ASN A 73 -6.87 9.59 26.50
CA ASN A 73 -6.06 8.84 25.53
C ASN A 73 -5.98 7.32 25.78
N LYS A 74 -6.79 6.76 26.66
CA LYS A 74 -6.76 5.32 26.96
C LYS A 74 -7.40 4.46 25.88
N ARG A 75 -8.40 4.98 25.18
CA ARG A 75 -9.13 4.23 24.15
C ARG A 75 -9.14 4.99 22.83
N ARG A 76 -9.02 4.22 21.74
CA ARG A 76 -9.04 4.78 20.39
C ARG A 76 -9.87 3.90 19.47
N LEU A 77 -10.76 4.53 18.71
CA LEU A 77 -11.49 3.91 17.60
C LEU A 77 -11.01 4.56 16.30
N SER A 78 -10.33 3.80 15.44
CA SER A 78 -9.88 4.27 14.14
C SER A 78 -10.68 3.59 13.05
N TYR A 79 -11.06 4.35 12.03
CA TYR A 79 -11.74 3.84 10.85
C TYR A 79 -11.22 4.52 9.60
N SER A 80 -11.24 3.79 8.50
CA SER A 80 -10.87 4.33 7.18
C SER A 80 -11.58 3.59 6.08
N GLY A 81 -11.85 4.30 5.00
CA GLY A 81 -12.33 3.71 3.77
C GLY A 81 -11.69 4.39 2.57
N ALA A 82 -11.58 3.65 1.48
CA ALA A 82 -11.05 4.17 0.24
C ALA A 82 -11.78 3.54 -0.95
N PHE A 83 -12.01 4.37 -1.95
CA PHE A 83 -12.35 3.95 -3.30
C PHE A 83 -11.20 4.35 -4.23
N VAL A 84 -10.70 3.39 -4.99
CA VAL A 84 -9.55 3.60 -5.88
C VAL A 84 -9.87 3.05 -7.26
N TYR A 85 -9.69 3.86 -8.28
CA TYR A 85 -9.65 3.44 -9.66
C TYR A 85 -8.24 3.69 -10.18
N PHE A 86 -7.51 2.63 -10.46
CA PHE A 86 -6.09 2.69 -10.78
C PHE A 86 -5.79 1.96 -12.09
N PRO A 87 -5.55 2.70 -13.18
CA PRO A 87 -4.90 2.16 -14.37
C PRO A 87 -3.43 1.92 -14.05
N GLY A 88 -3.00 0.67 -14.12
CA GLY A 88 -1.65 0.29 -13.73
C GLY A 88 -1.20 -0.96 -14.46
N ALA A 89 -0.15 -1.58 -13.96
CA ALA A 89 0.45 -2.75 -14.58
C ALA A 89 0.74 -3.87 -13.56
N PHE A 90 0.67 -5.10 -14.01
CA PHE A 90 1.05 -6.28 -13.26
C PHE A 90 2.30 -6.91 -13.87
N TYR A 91 3.34 -7.08 -13.07
CA TYR A 91 4.64 -7.57 -13.48
C TYR A 91 4.90 -9.04 -13.09
N GLY A 92 3.88 -9.73 -12.58
CA GLY A 92 4.05 -11.06 -12.01
C GLY A 92 4.33 -11.03 -10.50
N VAL A 93 4.68 -12.20 -9.95
CA VAL A 93 4.99 -12.40 -8.53
C VAL A 93 6.41 -12.92 -8.39
N GLY A 94 7.16 -12.39 -7.41
CA GLY A 94 8.55 -12.71 -7.16
C GLY A 94 9.53 -11.62 -7.61
N HIS A 95 10.76 -11.71 -7.09
CA HIS A 95 11.82 -10.76 -7.42
C HIS A 95 12.22 -10.85 -8.91
N LYS A 96 12.32 -12.08 -9.45
CA LYS A 96 12.70 -12.32 -10.84
C LYS A 96 11.72 -11.67 -11.81
N ALA A 97 10.41 -11.85 -11.60
CA ALA A 97 9.38 -11.25 -12.45
C ALA A 97 9.48 -9.71 -12.47
N GLY A 98 9.64 -9.08 -11.29
CA GLY A 98 9.85 -7.65 -11.19
C GLY A 98 11.13 -7.15 -11.87
N LYS A 99 12.22 -7.92 -11.80
CA LYS A 99 13.51 -7.61 -12.44
C LYS A 99 13.42 -7.71 -13.98
N GLU A 100 12.80 -8.73 -14.50
CA GLU A 100 12.58 -8.90 -15.94
C GLU A 100 11.71 -7.79 -16.52
N GLY A 101 10.74 -7.30 -15.73
CA GLY A 101 10.00 -6.08 -16.04
C GLY A 101 8.91 -6.24 -17.10
N TYR A 102 8.54 -7.47 -17.47
CA TYR A 102 7.41 -7.71 -18.35
C TYR A 102 6.11 -7.33 -17.65
N ALA A 103 5.26 -6.58 -18.31
CA ALA A 103 4.09 -5.98 -17.72
C ALA A 103 2.84 -6.24 -18.56
N GLN A 104 1.74 -6.53 -17.90
CA GLN A 104 0.41 -6.53 -18.50
C GLN A 104 -0.40 -5.39 -17.89
N ASP A 105 -0.96 -4.54 -18.76
CA ASP A 105 -1.81 -3.45 -18.35
C ASP A 105 -3.10 -3.98 -17.74
N LEU A 106 -3.44 -3.45 -16.60
CA LEU A 106 -4.71 -3.73 -15.96
C LEU A 106 -5.27 -2.48 -15.27
N THR A 107 -6.59 -2.39 -15.28
CA THR A 107 -7.30 -1.35 -14.54
C THR A 107 -7.93 -1.98 -13.32
N THR A 108 -7.47 -1.56 -12.13
CA THR A 108 -8.00 -2.02 -10.85
C THR A 108 -9.03 -1.06 -10.28
N THR A 109 -10.15 -1.61 -9.83
CA THR A 109 -11.14 -0.89 -9.01
C THR A 109 -11.14 -1.51 -7.64
N MET A 110 -10.87 -0.70 -6.61
CA MET A 110 -10.78 -1.19 -5.24
C MET A 110 -11.74 -0.43 -4.33
N GLY A 111 -12.42 -1.17 -3.46
CA GLY A 111 -13.20 -0.64 -2.35
C GLY A 111 -12.65 -1.23 -1.05
N ILE A 112 -12.20 -0.37 -0.14
CA ILE A 112 -11.53 -0.78 1.09
C ILE A 112 -12.26 -0.14 2.26
N PHE A 113 -12.54 -0.92 3.30
CA PHE A 113 -13.01 -0.42 4.59
C PHE A 113 -12.28 -1.11 5.72
N ARG A 114 -11.82 -0.36 6.71
CA ARG A 114 -11.09 -0.84 7.88
C ARG A 114 -11.59 -0.15 9.13
N ILE A 115 -11.70 -0.91 10.20
CA ILE A 115 -12.04 -0.43 11.54
C ILE A 115 -11.12 -1.09 12.55
N SER A 116 -10.71 -0.35 13.57
CA SER A 116 -9.92 -0.90 14.67
C SER A 116 -10.25 -0.18 15.97
N TYR A 117 -10.22 -0.94 17.04
CA TYR A 117 -10.40 -0.44 18.38
C TYR A 117 -9.25 -0.91 19.26
N CYS A 118 -8.67 -0.01 20.04
CA CYS A 118 -7.62 -0.35 20.98
C CYS A 118 -7.81 0.33 22.33
N THR A 119 -7.22 -0.29 23.33
CA THR A 119 -7.17 0.21 24.71
C THR A 119 -5.73 0.21 25.21
N SER A 120 -5.37 1.21 25.99
CA SER A 120 -4.09 1.25 26.70
C SER A 120 -4.10 0.23 27.83
N LEU A 121 -3.10 -0.63 27.87
CA LEU A 121 -2.84 -1.54 28.99
C LEU A 121 -2.00 -0.84 30.06
N VAL A 122 -0.86 -0.28 29.65
CA VAL A 122 0.07 0.43 30.53
C VAL A 122 0.68 1.60 29.78
N GLY A 123 0.46 2.81 30.27
CA GLY A 123 1.04 4.02 29.69
C GLY A 123 0.71 4.20 28.20
N ARG A 124 1.71 4.06 27.36
CA ARG A 124 1.61 4.24 25.89
C ARG A 124 1.61 2.91 25.11
N PHE A 125 1.41 1.81 25.80
CA PHE A 125 1.26 0.49 25.20
C PHE A 125 -0.23 0.15 25.05
N TYR A 126 -0.64 -0.13 23.81
CA TYR A 126 -2.02 -0.41 23.43
C TYR A 126 -2.14 -1.81 22.85
N ILE A 127 -3.25 -2.47 23.13
CA ILE A 127 -3.70 -3.67 22.43
C ILE A 127 -5.04 -3.41 21.79
N GLY A 128 -5.32 -4.07 20.70
CA GLY A 128 -6.56 -3.84 19.98
C GLY A 128 -6.95 -4.95 19.04
N VAL A 129 -8.15 -4.79 18.53
CA VAL A 129 -8.74 -5.64 17.50
C VAL A 129 -8.99 -4.83 16.24
N SER A 130 -8.91 -5.47 15.09
CA SER A 130 -9.19 -4.86 13.81
C SER A 130 -10.07 -5.73 12.95
N GLY A 131 -10.78 -5.11 12.02
CA GLY A 131 -11.56 -5.77 11.00
C GLY A 131 -11.56 -4.97 9.72
N GLY A 132 -11.81 -5.62 8.62
CA GLY A 132 -11.84 -4.93 7.35
C GLY A 132 -12.46 -5.74 6.23
N ILE A 133 -12.78 -5.00 5.18
CA ILE A 133 -13.33 -5.53 3.94
C ILE A 133 -12.52 -4.92 2.80
N ASP A 134 -12.06 -5.76 1.89
CA ASP A 134 -11.33 -5.36 0.70
C ASP A 134 -11.99 -6.01 -0.53
N TYR A 135 -12.55 -5.19 -1.41
CA TYR A 135 -12.97 -5.62 -2.75
C TYR A 135 -11.96 -5.11 -3.77
N THR A 136 -11.54 -5.97 -4.68
CA THR A 136 -10.70 -5.59 -5.82
C THR A 136 -11.20 -6.27 -7.07
N GLY A 137 -11.47 -5.48 -8.10
CA GLY A 137 -11.77 -5.95 -9.43
C GLY A 137 -10.69 -5.52 -10.42
N ALA A 138 -10.23 -6.41 -11.29
CA ALA A 138 -9.29 -6.10 -12.35
C ALA A 138 -9.92 -6.30 -13.73
N LYS A 139 -9.81 -5.26 -14.58
CA LYS A 139 -10.05 -5.35 -16.01
C LYS A 139 -8.70 -5.34 -16.71
N TYR A 140 -8.46 -6.30 -17.56
CA TYR A 140 -7.21 -6.46 -18.29
C TYR A 140 -7.51 -6.89 -19.72
N LYS A 141 -6.57 -6.61 -20.61
CA LYS A 141 -6.56 -7.16 -21.97
C LYS A 141 -5.47 -8.21 -22.02
N SER A 142 -5.84 -9.43 -22.37
CA SER A 142 -4.90 -10.42 -22.84
C SER A 142 -4.44 -10.01 -24.24
N SER A 143 -3.21 -10.34 -24.60
CA SER A 143 -2.76 -10.21 -25.99
C SER A 143 -3.60 -11.04 -26.97
N GLY A 144 -4.44 -11.92 -26.41
CA GLY A 144 -5.25 -12.87 -27.15
C GLY A 144 -4.44 -14.08 -27.66
N MET A 145 -3.13 -13.99 -27.59
CA MET A 145 -2.25 -15.03 -28.15
C MET A 145 -2.17 -16.26 -27.24
N GLY A 146 -2.30 -16.08 -25.91
CA GLY A 146 -2.31 -17.23 -24.99
C GLY A 146 -3.54 -18.12 -25.16
N GLU A 147 -4.73 -17.52 -25.29
CA GLU A 147 -5.96 -18.24 -25.59
C GLU A 147 -5.92 -18.88 -26.99
N TYR A 148 -5.32 -18.17 -27.93
CA TYR A 148 -5.13 -18.63 -29.28
C TYR A 148 -4.20 -19.83 -29.34
N PHE A 149 -3.05 -19.83 -28.63
CA PHE A 149 -2.14 -20.99 -28.59
C PHE A 149 -2.73 -22.16 -27.82
N THR A 150 -3.51 -21.94 -26.77
CA THR A 150 -4.23 -23.01 -26.06
C THR A 150 -5.28 -23.65 -26.98
N ALA A 151 -5.97 -22.86 -27.77
CA ALA A 151 -6.91 -23.36 -28.80
C ALA A 151 -6.20 -24.14 -29.90
N ILE A 152 -5.00 -23.70 -30.31
CA ILE A 152 -4.16 -24.40 -31.30
C ILE A 152 -3.66 -25.73 -30.75
N ASP A 153 -3.09 -25.78 -29.55
CA ASP A 153 -2.63 -27.02 -28.90
C ASP A 153 -3.76 -28.06 -28.77
N ASN A 154 -4.97 -27.61 -28.58
CA ASN A 154 -6.15 -28.46 -28.55
C ASN A 154 -6.60 -28.91 -29.98
N HIS A 155 -6.37 -28.08 -31.00
CA HIS A 155 -6.76 -28.37 -32.38
C HIS A 155 -5.66 -29.04 -33.24
N GLU A 156 -4.38 -28.90 -32.88
CA GLU A 156 -3.27 -29.59 -33.59
C GLU A 156 -3.42 -31.11 -33.62
N LYS A 157 -4.18 -31.66 -32.65
CA LYS A 157 -4.54 -33.07 -32.64
C LYS A 157 -5.61 -33.43 -33.69
N GLU A 158 -6.32 -32.44 -34.23
CA GLU A 158 -7.48 -32.68 -35.09
C GLU A 158 -7.29 -32.28 -36.57
N LYS A 159 -6.41 -31.30 -36.91
CA LYS A 159 -6.20 -30.89 -38.31
C LYS A 159 -4.78 -30.35 -38.60
N PRO A 160 -3.85 -31.17 -39.08
CA PRO A 160 -2.58 -30.65 -39.62
C PRO A 160 -2.85 -29.90 -40.94
N GLY A 161 -2.40 -28.64 -41.05
CA GLY A 161 -2.34 -27.91 -42.33
C GLY A 161 -3.39 -26.83 -42.60
N GLY A 162 -4.04 -26.25 -41.57
CA GLY A 162 -4.90 -25.08 -41.73
C GLY A 162 -4.14 -23.74 -41.51
N GLN A 163 -4.75 -22.60 -41.89
CA GLN A 163 -4.20 -21.23 -41.66
C GLN A 163 -3.72 -20.99 -40.25
N ILE A 164 -4.24 -21.70 -39.28
CA ILE A 164 -3.87 -21.67 -37.87
C ILE A 164 -2.50 -22.33 -37.66
N GLY A 165 -2.22 -23.42 -38.33
CA GLY A 165 -0.92 -24.11 -38.25
C GLY A 165 0.24 -23.26 -38.79
N GLU A 166 0.04 -22.55 -39.90
CA GLU A 166 1.06 -21.66 -40.47
C GLU A 166 1.39 -20.49 -39.56
N LEU A 167 0.38 -19.90 -38.90
CA LEU A 167 0.58 -18.82 -37.92
C LEU A 167 1.28 -19.33 -36.66
N TYR A 168 0.98 -20.53 -36.20
CA TYR A 168 1.62 -21.18 -35.08
C TYR A 168 3.10 -21.43 -35.33
N ASP A 169 3.44 -22.02 -36.48
CA ASP A 169 4.82 -22.27 -36.85
C ASP A 169 5.63 -20.98 -37.00
N LEU A 170 5.02 -19.94 -37.56
CA LEU A 170 5.64 -18.62 -37.70
C LEU A 170 5.96 -17.97 -36.33
N TYR A 171 5.14 -18.18 -35.34
CA TYR A 171 5.36 -17.64 -33.99
C TYR A 171 6.25 -18.51 -33.12
N LYS A 172 6.17 -19.84 -33.27
CA LYS A 172 7.01 -20.82 -32.57
C LYS A 172 8.49 -20.72 -33.00
N ASP A 173 8.74 -20.58 -34.26
CA ASP A 173 10.09 -20.48 -34.82
C ASP A 173 10.73 -19.10 -34.53
N ASN A 174 9.95 -18.03 -34.47
CA ASN A 174 10.46 -16.68 -34.17
C ASN A 174 10.75 -16.40 -32.71
N LYS A 175 10.38 -17.27 -31.74
CA LYS A 175 10.56 -17.09 -30.30
C LYS A 175 10.10 -15.71 -29.78
N ARG A 176 9.24 -15.02 -30.52
CA ARG A 176 8.80 -13.65 -30.21
C ARG A 176 7.66 -13.61 -29.24
N TYR A 177 6.92 -14.71 -29.12
CA TYR A 177 5.81 -14.80 -28.19
C TYR A 177 6.14 -15.73 -27.04
N ASP A 178 6.16 -15.17 -25.83
CA ASP A 178 6.28 -15.90 -24.59
C ASP A 178 5.09 -15.48 -23.71
N PRO A 179 4.08 -16.35 -23.52
CA PRO A 179 2.89 -16.00 -22.75
C PRO A 179 3.23 -15.52 -21.34
N GLU A 180 4.23 -16.11 -20.70
CA GLU A 180 4.65 -15.71 -19.35
C GLU A 180 5.16 -14.27 -19.31
N LYS A 181 5.79 -13.83 -20.40
CA LYS A 181 6.34 -12.48 -20.52
C LYS A 181 5.33 -11.44 -20.99
N GLN A 182 4.43 -11.81 -21.90
CA GLN A 182 3.49 -10.86 -22.49
C GLN A 182 2.22 -10.67 -21.67
N ASP A 183 1.71 -11.71 -21.03
CA ASP A 183 0.48 -11.70 -20.26
C ASP A 183 0.68 -12.20 -18.83
N PRO A 184 1.56 -11.59 -18.02
CA PRO A 184 1.91 -12.11 -16.69
C PRO A 184 0.72 -12.19 -15.74
N PHE A 185 -0.30 -11.33 -15.88
CA PHE A 185 -1.51 -11.40 -15.05
C PHE A 185 -2.41 -12.55 -15.48
N SER A 186 -2.67 -12.70 -16.78
CA SER A 186 -3.49 -13.79 -17.32
C SER A 186 -2.90 -15.15 -16.95
N ASN A 187 -1.58 -15.30 -17.11
CA ASN A 187 -0.88 -16.53 -16.75
C ASN A 187 -0.88 -16.80 -15.26
N PHE A 188 -0.71 -15.76 -14.43
CA PHE A 188 -0.81 -15.91 -12.97
C PHE A 188 -2.21 -16.39 -12.56
N ILE A 189 -3.27 -15.79 -13.10
CA ILE A 189 -4.66 -16.20 -12.82
C ILE A 189 -4.89 -17.64 -13.25
N ALA A 190 -4.46 -18.02 -14.45
CA ALA A 190 -4.60 -19.40 -14.95
C ALA A 190 -3.82 -20.41 -14.10
N ALA A 191 -2.56 -20.13 -13.80
CA ALA A 191 -1.70 -21.03 -13.03
C ALA A 191 -2.15 -21.22 -11.56
N THR A 192 -2.71 -20.17 -10.96
CA THR A 192 -3.12 -20.18 -9.55
C THR A 192 -4.60 -20.54 -9.36
N GLY A 193 -5.42 -20.50 -10.42
CA GLY A 193 -6.87 -20.60 -10.35
C GLY A 193 -7.50 -19.43 -9.56
N ASP A 194 -6.83 -18.29 -9.48
CA ASP A 194 -7.36 -17.08 -8.86
C ASP A 194 -8.42 -16.42 -9.75
N LYS A 195 -9.12 -15.43 -9.20
CA LYS A 195 -10.11 -14.66 -9.94
C LYS A 195 -9.66 -13.22 -10.06
N PRO A 196 -9.91 -12.55 -11.21
CA PRO A 196 -9.63 -11.11 -11.36
C PRO A 196 -10.36 -10.26 -10.32
N ASN A 197 -11.57 -10.68 -9.94
CA ASN A 197 -12.36 -10.03 -8.90
C ASN A 197 -12.25 -10.80 -7.61
N ALA A 198 -11.87 -10.11 -6.54
CA ALA A 198 -11.67 -10.70 -5.23
C ALA A 198 -12.36 -9.87 -4.15
N PHE A 199 -13.03 -10.56 -3.22
CA PHE A 199 -13.62 -9.99 -2.03
C PHE A 199 -13.01 -10.66 -0.81
N ASN A 200 -12.35 -9.89 0.05
CA ASN A 200 -11.69 -10.41 1.25
C ASN A 200 -12.20 -9.67 2.48
N THR A 201 -12.47 -10.41 3.52
CA THR A 201 -12.75 -9.88 4.86
C THR A 201 -11.68 -10.36 5.81
N ASN A 202 -11.40 -9.59 6.83
CA ASN A 202 -10.40 -9.95 7.81
C ASN A 202 -10.83 -9.60 9.24
N LEU A 203 -10.30 -10.39 10.16
CA LEU A 203 -10.30 -10.13 11.59
C LEU A 203 -8.85 -10.10 12.06
N GLY A 204 -8.50 -9.16 12.91
CA GLY A 204 -7.12 -8.98 13.35
C GLY A 204 -7.01 -8.60 14.80
N ILE A 205 -5.82 -8.84 15.33
CA ILE A 205 -5.38 -8.34 16.63
C ILE A 205 -4.08 -7.56 16.43
N PHE A 206 -3.86 -6.54 17.24
CA PHE A 206 -2.62 -5.78 17.18
C PHE A 206 -2.16 -5.30 18.55
N ALA A 207 -0.86 -5.09 18.65
CA ALA A 207 -0.22 -4.40 19.74
C ALA A 207 0.52 -3.17 19.19
N GLN A 208 0.48 -2.06 19.93
CA GLN A 208 1.08 -0.80 19.52
C GLN A 208 1.73 -0.10 20.71
N TYR A 209 2.93 0.42 20.48
CA TYR A 209 3.63 1.30 21.43
C TYR A 209 3.94 2.61 20.71
N ASP A 210 3.47 3.76 21.25
CA ASP A 210 3.58 5.07 20.61
C ASP A 210 4.02 6.14 21.57
N THR A 211 5.27 6.54 21.47
CA THR A 211 5.87 7.61 22.29
C THR A 211 6.17 8.87 21.48
N ARG A 212 5.74 8.94 20.22
CA ARG A 212 5.95 10.10 19.37
C ARG A 212 5.37 11.36 19.99
N ASP A 213 6.06 12.46 19.83
CA ASP A 213 5.59 13.78 20.29
C ASP A 213 4.40 14.29 19.47
N VAL A 214 4.36 13.98 18.16
CA VAL A 214 3.26 14.31 17.24
C VAL A 214 3.10 13.17 16.23
N THR A 215 1.87 12.78 15.95
CA THR A 215 1.59 11.65 15.07
C THR A 215 2.01 11.89 13.60
N PHE A 216 1.73 13.09 13.06
CA PHE A 216 1.91 13.38 11.64
C PHE A 216 3.32 13.87 11.26
N ASN A 217 4.01 14.56 12.16
CA ASN A 217 5.34 15.11 11.91
C ASN A 217 6.20 14.96 13.15
N ALA A 218 6.47 13.71 13.50
CA ALA A 218 7.24 13.36 14.67
C ALA A 218 8.66 13.92 14.60
N SER A 219 9.12 14.47 15.73
CA SER A 219 10.48 14.95 15.89
C SER A 219 11.29 14.12 16.88
N LYS A 220 10.62 13.36 17.74
CA LYS A 220 11.21 12.43 18.71
C LYS A 220 10.22 11.34 19.10
N GLY A 221 10.75 10.20 19.51
CA GLY A 221 9.96 9.10 20.02
C GLY A 221 10.01 7.88 19.11
N ILE A 222 9.28 6.86 19.52
CA ILE A 222 9.23 5.56 18.88
C ILE A 222 7.77 5.20 18.61
N PHE A 223 7.54 4.60 17.46
CA PHE A 223 6.28 3.94 17.13
C PHE A 223 6.55 2.51 16.72
N ILE A 224 5.90 1.56 17.39
CA ILE A 224 5.95 0.15 17.04
C ILE A 224 4.51 -0.33 16.92
N LYS A 225 4.17 -0.99 15.82
CA LYS A 225 2.88 -1.67 15.65
C LYS A 225 3.10 -3.03 15.04
N ALA A 226 2.67 -4.08 15.74
CA ALA A 226 2.59 -5.43 15.22
C ALA A 226 1.12 -5.82 15.08
N GLU A 227 0.72 -6.29 13.92
CA GLU A 227 -0.67 -6.66 13.61
C GLU A 227 -0.72 -8.01 12.91
N ALA A 228 -1.54 -8.92 13.42
CA ALA A 228 -1.85 -10.20 12.81
C ALA A 228 -3.31 -10.20 12.34
N LYS A 229 -3.52 -10.49 11.08
CA LYS A 229 -4.85 -10.60 10.44
C LYS A 229 -5.07 -11.98 9.92
N TRP A 230 -6.29 -12.47 10.12
CA TRP A 230 -6.78 -13.69 9.56
C TRP A 230 -7.89 -13.41 8.54
N TYR A 231 -7.77 -14.02 7.38
CA TYR A 231 -8.72 -13.92 6.26
C TYR A 231 -9.42 -15.26 6.08
N PRO A 232 -10.50 -15.52 6.81
CA PRO A 232 -11.21 -16.77 6.74
C PRO A 232 -12.06 -16.87 5.47
N GLN A 233 -12.04 -18.02 4.82
CA GLN A 233 -12.80 -18.26 3.59
C GLN A 233 -14.32 -18.13 3.81
N TRP A 234 -14.81 -18.51 4.98
CA TRP A 234 -16.24 -18.48 5.33
C TRP A 234 -16.81 -17.05 5.47
N LEU A 235 -15.98 -16.02 5.55
CA LEU A 235 -16.39 -14.61 5.51
C LEU A 235 -16.43 -14.01 4.08
N GLY A 236 -16.57 -14.84 3.05
CA GLY A 236 -16.70 -14.38 1.67
C GLY A 236 -15.38 -14.23 0.91
N ASN A 237 -14.28 -14.74 1.46
CA ASN A 237 -13.00 -14.72 0.75
C ASN A 237 -13.05 -15.61 -0.49
N THR A 238 -12.55 -15.09 -1.61
CA THR A 238 -12.55 -15.78 -2.91
C THR A 238 -11.53 -16.90 -2.99
N ARG A 239 -10.57 -16.93 -2.07
CA ARG A 239 -9.50 -17.91 -2.00
C ARG A 239 -9.57 -18.67 -0.67
N ARG A 240 -8.61 -19.59 -0.48
CA ARG A 240 -8.44 -20.33 0.76
C ARG A 240 -8.10 -19.40 1.92
N ASN A 241 -8.24 -19.89 3.14
CA ASN A 241 -7.79 -19.19 4.34
C ASN A 241 -6.33 -18.77 4.22
N PHE A 242 -6.05 -17.53 4.61
CA PHE A 242 -4.68 -17.03 4.72
C PHE A 242 -4.54 -16.06 5.90
N GLY A 243 -3.33 -15.92 6.37
CA GLY A 243 -2.95 -14.98 7.42
C GLY A 243 -1.99 -13.94 6.91
N ARG A 244 -2.02 -12.74 7.48
CA ARG A 244 -1.08 -11.66 7.21
C ARG A 244 -0.56 -11.08 8.51
N PHE A 245 0.73 -10.96 8.62
CA PHE A 245 1.41 -10.31 9.73
C PHE A 245 2.14 -9.07 9.21
N THR A 246 1.93 -7.94 9.87
CA THR A 246 2.64 -6.70 9.56
C THR A 246 3.34 -6.15 10.80
N LEU A 247 4.54 -5.63 10.62
CA LEU A 247 5.31 -4.94 11.63
C LEU A 247 5.75 -3.59 11.09
N THR A 248 5.48 -2.54 11.86
CA THR A 248 6.00 -1.19 11.61
C THR A 248 6.84 -0.77 12.80
N PHE A 249 8.01 -0.25 12.55
CA PHE A 249 8.89 0.34 13.55
C PHE A 249 9.42 1.66 13.05
N ASP A 250 9.05 2.75 13.72
CA ASP A 250 9.54 4.10 13.44
C ASP A 250 10.32 4.63 14.64
N PHE A 251 11.43 5.26 14.39
CA PHE A 251 12.24 5.95 15.38
C PHE A 251 12.56 7.36 14.93
N TYR A 252 12.41 8.33 15.83
CA TYR A 252 12.65 9.74 15.57
C TYR A 252 13.54 10.33 16.66
N GLN A 253 14.59 11.05 16.26
CA GLN A 253 15.54 11.68 17.15
C GLN A 253 15.93 13.07 16.63
N LYS A 254 15.80 14.09 17.50
CA LYS A 254 16.40 15.41 17.23
C LYS A 254 17.90 15.31 17.35
N LEU A 255 18.63 15.77 16.35
CA LEU A 255 20.09 15.79 16.35
C LEU A 255 20.61 17.17 16.76
N TRP A 256 20.29 18.20 15.97
CA TRP A 256 20.64 19.60 16.24
C TRP A 256 19.47 20.52 15.86
N LYS A 257 19.68 21.83 15.90
CA LYS A 257 18.63 22.80 15.62
C LYS A 257 18.04 22.60 14.20
N GLY A 258 16.76 22.21 14.15
CA GLY A 258 16.05 21.96 12.90
C GLY A 258 16.33 20.62 12.24
N ALA A 259 17.26 19.80 12.75
CA ALA A 259 17.57 18.49 12.21
C ALA A 259 16.87 17.35 12.98
N ILE A 260 16.28 16.42 12.23
CA ILE A 260 15.62 15.24 12.75
C ILE A 260 16.14 14.04 11.97
N PHE A 261 16.66 13.05 12.69
CA PHE A 261 16.89 11.72 12.19
C PHE A 261 15.60 10.92 12.30
N ALA A 262 15.22 10.25 11.22
CA ALA A 262 14.08 9.35 11.20
C ALA A 262 14.52 8.01 10.60
N TYR A 263 14.10 6.93 11.26
CA TYR A 263 14.27 5.57 10.79
C TYR A 263 12.92 4.89 10.69
N ASP A 264 12.68 4.16 9.61
CA ASP A 264 11.47 3.38 9.36
C ASP A 264 11.87 1.96 8.96
N LEU A 265 11.19 0.98 9.55
CA LEU A 265 11.26 -0.42 9.17
C LEU A 265 9.85 -0.97 9.04
N TYR A 266 9.57 -1.57 7.92
CA TYR A 266 8.30 -2.22 7.65
C TYR A 266 8.51 -3.66 7.19
N ALA A 267 7.76 -4.57 7.76
CA ALA A 267 7.69 -5.96 7.32
C ALA A 267 6.25 -6.38 7.09
N ASP A 268 6.03 -7.15 6.04
CA ASP A 268 4.71 -7.67 5.66
C ASP A 268 4.86 -9.12 5.22
N CYS A 269 4.23 -10.03 5.93
CA CYS A 269 4.35 -11.47 5.71
C CYS A 269 2.95 -12.09 5.58
N THR A 270 2.69 -12.72 4.46
CA THR A 270 1.46 -13.48 4.21
C THR A 270 1.75 -14.98 4.17
N ALA A 271 0.98 -15.75 4.95
CA ALA A 271 1.01 -17.21 4.98
C ALA A 271 -0.27 -17.76 4.34
N GLY A 272 -0.15 -18.84 3.60
CA GLY A 272 -1.27 -19.44 2.88
C GLY A 272 -1.37 -18.98 1.42
N THR A 273 -2.59 -18.88 0.91
CA THR A 273 -2.87 -18.60 -0.51
C THR A 273 -3.69 -17.31 -0.63
N PRO A 274 -3.05 -16.14 -0.60
CA PRO A 274 -3.75 -14.87 -0.73
C PRO A 274 -4.26 -14.66 -2.15
N SER A 275 -5.27 -13.81 -2.31
CA SER A 275 -5.69 -13.30 -3.61
C SER A 275 -4.57 -12.45 -4.24
N TRP A 276 -4.52 -12.38 -5.55
CA TRP A 276 -3.44 -11.73 -6.32
C TRP A 276 -3.08 -10.30 -5.88
N HIS A 277 -4.06 -9.51 -5.44
CA HIS A 277 -3.86 -8.13 -5.00
C HIS A 277 -3.37 -8.01 -3.54
N MET A 278 -3.46 -9.11 -2.78
CA MET A 278 -3.08 -9.15 -1.35
C MET A 278 -1.59 -9.48 -1.13
N TYR A 279 -0.84 -9.78 -2.18
CA TYR A 279 0.61 -9.93 -2.07
C TYR A 279 1.24 -8.60 -1.60
N ALA A 280 2.25 -8.69 -0.75
CA ALA A 280 3.01 -7.54 -0.29
C ALA A 280 3.72 -6.87 -1.48
N LYS A 281 3.61 -5.54 -1.59
CA LYS A 281 4.07 -4.75 -2.72
C LYS A 281 5.19 -3.82 -2.26
N LEU A 282 6.32 -3.88 -2.93
CA LEU A 282 7.44 -2.98 -2.72
C LEU A 282 7.26 -1.70 -3.54
N GLY A 283 7.68 -0.57 -2.98
CA GLY A 283 7.64 0.73 -3.65
C GLY A 283 6.45 1.59 -3.25
N GLY A 284 6.35 2.73 -3.91
CA GLY A 284 5.30 3.72 -3.68
C GLY A 284 5.82 5.05 -3.17
N MET A 285 4.94 5.83 -2.56
CA MET A 285 5.25 7.20 -2.12
C MET A 285 5.86 7.28 -0.72
N GLU A 286 5.63 6.29 0.12
CA GLU A 286 6.04 6.31 1.53
C GLU A 286 7.42 5.66 1.74
N ARG A 287 7.61 4.46 1.17
CA ARG A 287 8.83 3.65 1.28
C ARG A 287 9.34 3.28 -0.09
N MET A 288 10.62 2.98 -0.21
CA MET A 288 11.25 2.61 -1.47
C MET A 288 10.84 3.54 -2.64
N ARG A 289 10.81 4.83 -2.36
CA ARG A 289 10.44 5.88 -3.32
C ARG A 289 11.32 5.80 -4.56
N GLY A 290 10.71 5.89 -5.75
CA GLY A 290 11.37 5.69 -7.04
C GLY A 290 11.10 4.32 -7.68
N TYR A 291 10.56 3.36 -6.91
CA TYR A 291 10.04 2.12 -7.48
C TYR A 291 8.52 2.20 -7.67
N TYR A 292 8.06 1.74 -8.83
CA TYR A 292 6.64 1.58 -9.11
C TYR A 292 6.01 0.61 -8.11
N GLU A 293 4.95 1.02 -7.41
CA GLU A 293 4.29 0.19 -6.39
C GLU A 293 3.78 -1.12 -6.99
N GLY A 294 4.28 -2.23 -6.48
CA GLY A 294 3.88 -3.56 -6.91
C GLY A 294 4.57 -4.08 -8.18
N ARG A 295 5.59 -3.38 -8.70
CA ARG A 295 6.51 -4.00 -9.68
C ARG A 295 7.20 -5.23 -9.09
N TYR A 296 7.62 -5.11 -7.83
CA TYR A 296 8.10 -6.22 -7.03
C TYR A 296 7.04 -6.56 -5.99
N ARG A 297 6.48 -7.75 -6.05
CA ARG A 297 5.48 -8.23 -5.09
C ARG A 297 5.70 -9.70 -4.80
N ASP A 298 5.49 -10.09 -3.53
CA ASP A 298 5.53 -11.50 -3.13
C ASP A 298 4.78 -11.68 -1.80
N LYS A 299 4.79 -12.89 -1.24
CA LYS A 299 4.16 -13.20 0.05
C LYS A 299 4.82 -12.49 1.23
N LYS A 300 6.08 -12.13 1.12
CA LYS A 300 6.87 -11.50 2.18
C LYS A 300 7.61 -10.29 1.64
N LEU A 301 7.68 -9.26 2.46
CA LEU A 301 8.33 -7.99 2.17
C LEU A 301 9.04 -7.49 3.42
N VAL A 302 10.20 -6.91 3.25
CA VAL A 302 10.84 -6.04 4.22
C VAL A 302 11.32 -4.78 3.51
N GLU A 303 11.05 -3.64 4.12
CA GLU A 303 11.51 -2.32 3.67
C GLU A 303 12.08 -1.57 4.86
N THR A 304 13.18 -0.86 4.65
CA THR A 304 13.77 0.00 5.66
C THR A 304 14.24 1.30 5.03
N GLN A 305 14.16 2.40 5.78
CA GLN A 305 14.55 3.71 5.31
C GLN A 305 15.11 4.56 6.44
N ILE A 306 16.15 5.29 6.13
CA ILE A 306 16.72 6.35 6.97
C ILE A 306 16.44 7.68 6.29
N GLU A 307 15.97 8.66 7.04
CA GLU A 307 15.80 10.04 6.58
C GLU A 307 16.53 11.03 7.50
N LEU A 308 17.19 11.98 6.89
CA LEU A 308 17.66 13.19 7.56
C LEU A 308 16.80 14.36 7.10
N ARG A 309 16.05 14.93 8.02
CA ARG A 309 15.15 16.08 7.79
C ARG A 309 15.80 17.32 8.38
N GLN A 310 16.00 18.38 7.56
CA GLN A 310 16.55 19.65 8.01
C GLN A 310 15.57 20.79 7.74
N LYS A 311 15.10 21.46 8.79
CA LYS A 311 14.36 22.71 8.70
C LYS A 311 15.35 23.83 8.40
N ILE A 312 15.14 24.58 7.33
CA ILE A 312 16.05 25.65 6.87
C ILE A 312 15.53 27.00 7.34
N TYR A 313 14.29 27.33 6.96
CA TYR A 313 13.73 28.65 7.26
C TYR A 313 12.22 28.56 7.45
N ARG A 314 11.71 29.11 8.57
CA ARG A 314 10.27 29.15 8.91
C ARG A 314 9.57 27.80 8.73
N ARG A 315 8.84 27.63 7.60
CA ARG A 315 8.09 26.44 7.22
C ARG A 315 8.78 25.58 6.17
N HIS A 316 9.96 25.98 5.71
CA HIS A 316 10.70 25.36 4.63
C HIS A 316 11.80 24.45 5.16
N GLY A 317 11.92 23.29 4.58
CA GLY A 317 12.95 22.30 4.92
C GLY A 317 13.32 21.43 3.73
N ILE A 318 14.36 20.67 3.91
CA ILE A 318 14.82 19.63 2.99
C ILE A 318 14.87 18.29 3.70
N VAL A 319 14.83 17.24 2.93
CA VAL A 319 14.99 15.86 3.39
C VAL A 319 15.90 15.10 2.42
N GLY A 320 16.80 14.31 2.97
CA GLY A 320 17.52 13.28 2.23
C GLY A 320 17.18 11.91 2.80
N TRP A 321 17.11 10.88 1.97
CA TRP A 321 16.85 9.52 2.42
C TRP A 321 17.66 8.49 1.66
N ILE A 322 17.87 7.37 2.32
CA ILE A 322 18.35 6.12 1.74
C ILE A 322 17.53 4.98 2.32
N GLY A 323 17.19 4.00 1.49
CA GLY A 323 16.42 2.85 1.90
C GLY A 323 16.80 1.60 1.16
N GLY A 324 16.38 0.47 1.70
CA GLY A 324 16.53 -0.84 1.10
C GLY A 324 15.29 -1.69 1.31
N GLY A 325 14.98 -2.55 0.35
CA GLY A 325 13.83 -3.42 0.45
C GLY A 325 13.96 -4.67 -0.39
N GLN A 326 13.21 -5.69 -0.02
CA GLN A 326 13.20 -6.97 -0.72
C GLN A 326 11.86 -7.67 -0.56
N VAL A 327 11.45 -8.37 -1.62
CA VAL A 327 10.31 -9.31 -1.59
C VAL A 327 10.81 -10.74 -1.74
N TRP A 328 10.12 -11.70 -1.10
CA TRP A 328 10.39 -13.13 -1.21
C TRP A 328 9.18 -13.97 -0.77
N GLY A 329 9.22 -15.27 -1.04
CA GLY A 329 8.17 -16.23 -0.66
C GLY A 329 7.89 -17.21 -1.76
N THR A 330 7.76 -16.77 -3.00
CA THR A 330 7.82 -17.61 -4.21
C THR A 330 9.25 -18.06 -4.45
N GLU A 331 10.20 -17.15 -4.26
CA GLU A 331 11.62 -17.41 -4.28
C GLU A 331 12.20 -17.36 -2.85
N LYS A 332 13.37 -17.99 -2.63
CA LYS A 332 14.09 -17.91 -1.36
C LYS A 332 14.68 -16.50 -1.15
N PHE A 333 14.74 -16.08 0.09
CA PHE A 333 15.46 -14.86 0.47
C PHE A 333 16.94 -14.93 0.04
N ARG A 334 17.42 -13.86 -0.60
CA ARG A 334 18.84 -13.71 -1.01
C ARG A 334 19.25 -12.26 -0.84
N TRP A 335 20.33 -12.00 -0.12
CA TRP A 335 20.83 -10.63 0.08
C TRP A 335 21.10 -9.88 -1.24
N GLY A 336 21.54 -10.58 -2.29
CA GLY A 336 21.79 -10.02 -3.60
C GLY A 336 20.55 -9.51 -4.35
N ASN A 337 19.35 -9.82 -3.84
CA ASN A 337 18.07 -9.35 -4.39
C ASN A 337 17.57 -8.07 -3.69
N THR A 338 18.35 -7.51 -2.76
CA THR A 338 17.99 -6.27 -2.08
C THR A 338 18.05 -5.09 -3.05
N LEU A 339 16.94 -4.36 -3.12
CA LEU A 339 16.80 -3.16 -3.92
C LEU A 339 17.16 -1.95 -3.06
N CYS A 340 17.81 -0.96 -3.64
CA CYS A 340 18.19 0.27 -2.96
C CYS A 340 17.42 1.47 -3.51
N SER A 341 17.00 2.40 -2.64
CA SER A 341 16.34 3.66 -2.98
C SER A 341 17.06 4.79 -2.26
N PHE A 342 17.29 5.90 -2.92
CA PHE A 342 17.81 7.11 -2.31
C PHE A 342 17.26 8.34 -3.00
N GLY A 343 17.30 9.46 -2.32
CA GLY A 343 16.85 10.72 -2.92
C GLY A 343 16.88 11.88 -1.95
N CYS A 344 16.42 13.01 -2.45
CA CYS A 344 16.23 14.23 -1.67
C CYS A 344 14.90 14.88 -2.05
N GLY A 345 14.39 15.73 -1.17
CA GLY A 345 13.13 16.40 -1.40
C GLY A 345 12.98 17.68 -0.60
N TYR A 346 12.05 18.49 -1.04
CA TYR A 346 11.61 19.68 -0.34
C TYR A 346 10.45 19.37 0.58
N ARG A 347 10.45 19.97 1.77
CA ARG A 347 9.39 19.86 2.77
C ARG A 347 8.80 21.22 3.09
N PHE A 348 7.48 21.29 3.12
CA PHE A 348 6.77 22.49 3.54
C PHE A 348 5.80 22.16 4.68
N GLU A 349 5.90 22.90 5.78
CA GLU A 349 5.05 22.73 6.97
C GLU A 349 3.80 23.61 6.85
N PHE A 350 2.64 23.02 6.54
CA PHE A 350 1.37 23.76 6.35
C PHE A 350 0.86 24.42 7.63
N LYS A 351 0.94 23.71 8.75
CA LYS A 351 0.66 24.23 10.11
C LYS A 351 1.81 23.83 11.03
N ASN A 352 1.98 24.58 12.13
CA ASN A 352 2.99 24.28 13.14
C ASN A 352 2.83 22.82 13.59
N ARG A 353 3.82 21.98 13.29
CA ARG A 353 3.87 20.53 13.54
C ARG A 353 2.90 19.66 12.71
N MET A 354 2.46 20.15 11.54
CA MET A 354 1.75 19.37 10.52
C MET A 354 2.53 19.30 9.22
#